data_05f470d6ce176c5cde5f8728d9493f78
#
_entry.id   05f470d6ce176c5cde5f8728d9493f78
#
_cell.length_a   1.000
_cell.length_b   1.000
_cell.length_c   1.000
_cell.angle_alpha   90.00
_cell.angle_beta   90.00
_cell.angle_gamma   90.00
#
_symmetry.space_group_name_H-M   'P 1'
#
loop_
_entity.id
_entity.type
_entity.pdbx_description
1 polymer ?
#
loop_
_entity_poly.entity_id
_entity_poly.type
_entity_poly.pdbx_seq_one_letter_code
_entity_poly.pdbx_strand_id
1 'polypeptide(L)'
;NCASGGRRIDWETIGRSAPLWRSDYYHYDDPDGYQCHTYGLNFFLPLHGTGSLQTDPYSFRSSVSTALIYNWKITDKNASVYEMQRCLKEFHEIRPYYYEDYYPLTGTEDMTRDNIWLAYQMHRPSDDSGIIVAFRRTASKDKKITVRLSGVDPEKYYTVTDMDSRQSKIYQGKELTSQLPLILEKPHSS
;
A
#
# COMPACT_ATOMS: atom_id res chain seq x y z
N ASN A 1 -4.80 16.03 12.28
CA ASN A 1 -3.50 16.69 12.36
C ASN A 1 -2.85 16.76 10.97
N CYS A 2 -2.15 17.82 10.67
CA CYS A 2 -1.51 18.03 9.36
C CYS A 2 -0.03 18.35 9.55
N ALA A 3 0.84 17.50 9.01
CA ALA A 3 2.29 17.69 9.08
C ALA A 3 2.76 18.93 8.30
N SER A 4 2.14 19.21 7.14
CA SER A 4 2.49 20.38 6.30
C SER A 4 2.10 21.74 6.93
N GLY A 5 1.23 21.76 7.93
CA GLY A 5 0.91 22.94 8.72
C GLY A 5 1.99 23.36 9.74
N GLY A 6 3.18 22.74 9.69
CA GLY A 6 4.29 23.05 10.60
C GLY A 6 4.09 22.56 12.04
N ARG A 7 3.11 21.74 12.30
CA ARG A 7 2.85 21.16 13.63
C ARG A 7 3.73 19.95 13.85
N ARG A 8 4.31 19.83 15.03
CA ARG A 8 5.07 18.66 15.42
C ARG A 8 4.17 17.45 15.56
N ILE A 9 4.65 16.31 15.11
CA ILE A 9 4.06 15.01 15.43
C ILE A 9 4.67 14.56 16.75
N ASP A 10 4.01 14.91 17.85
CA ASP A 10 4.39 14.51 19.19
C ASP A 10 3.27 13.70 19.86
N TRP A 11 3.55 13.12 21.00
CA TRP A 11 2.61 12.27 21.73
C TRP A 11 1.31 12.99 22.10
N GLU A 12 1.38 14.26 22.45
CA GLU A 12 0.20 15.03 22.79
C GLU A 12 -0.69 15.28 21.58
N THR A 13 -0.09 15.62 20.46
CA THR A 13 -0.80 15.83 19.20
C THR A 13 -1.44 14.54 18.69
N ILE A 14 -0.71 13.42 18.73
CA ILE A 14 -1.22 12.10 18.33
C ILE A 14 -2.36 11.66 19.26
N GLY A 15 -2.23 11.89 20.56
CA GLY A 15 -3.27 11.53 21.54
C GLY A 15 -4.57 12.33 21.40
N ARG A 16 -4.56 13.48 20.73
CA ARG A 16 -5.72 14.37 20.54
C ARG A 16 -6.32 14.38 19.15
N SER A 17 -5.63 13.80 18.18
CA SER A 17 -6.09 13.78 16.78
C SER A 17 -5.98 12.38 16.21
N ALA A 18 -7.07 11.86 15.77
CA ALA A 18 -7.10 10.63 15.01
C ALA A 18 -6.44 10.81 13.65
N PRO A 19 -6.44 10.49 12.54
CA PRO A 19 -5.40 10.28 11.58
C PRO A 19 -4.47 11.49 11.42
N LEU A 20 -3.20 11.22 11.15
CA LEU A 20 -2.24 12.16 10.65
C LEU A 20 -2.53 12.43 9.16
N TRP A 21 -2.74 13.70 8.80
CA TRP A 21 -2.63 14.13 7.40
C TRP A 21 -1.14 14.30 7.07
N ARG A 22 -0.58 13.36 6.33
CA ARG A 22 0.88 13.21 6.21
C ARG A 22 1.55 14.21 5.29
N SER A 23 0.82 14.70 4.24
CA SER A 23 1.36 15.69 3.31
C SER A 23 0.27 16.31 2.45
N ASP A 24 0.37 17.65 2.19
CA ASP A 24 -0.41 18.35 1.18
C ASP A 24 0.26 18.28 -0.21
N TYR A 25 1.44 17.68 -0.30
CA TYR A 25 2.19 17.60 -1.55
C TYR A 25 1.69 16.53 -2.52
N TYR A 26 0.59 15.86 -2.23
CA TYR A 26 -0.01 14.86 -3.10
C TYR A 26 -0.33 15.38 -4.52
N HIS A 27 -0.47 16.68 -4.69
CA HIS A 27 -0.70 17.33 -5.98
C HIS A 27 0.56 17.44 -6.87
N TYR A 28 1.73 17.06 -6.38
CA TYR A 28 2.96 16.99 -7.18
C TYR A 28 3.15 15.64 -7.88
N ASP A 29 2.23 14.70 -7.67
CA ASP A 29 2.25 13.38 -8.31
C ASP A 29 3.58 12.63 -8.10
N ASP A 30 3.91 12.40 -6.83
CA ASP A 30 5.08 11.63 -6.40
C ASP A 30 4.66 10.30 -5.74
N PRO A 31 4.28 9.29 -6.54
CA PRO A 31 3.83 8.01 -5.99
C PRO A 31 4.92 7.31 -5.17
N ASP A 32 6.18 7.40 -5.55
CA ASP A 32 7.29 6.77 -4.82
C ASP A 32 7.49 7.38 -3.43
N GLY A 33 7.31 8.69 -3.30
CA GLY A 33 7.29 9.39 -2.01
C GLY A 33 6.13 8.95 -1.12
N TYR A 34 4.94 8.74 -1.69
CA TYR A 34 3.77 8.23 -0.95
C TYR A 34 3.97 6.79 -0.48
N GLN A 35 4.61 5.96 -1.28
CA GLN A 35 5.00 4.61 -0.86
C GLN A 35 5.93 4.66 0.35
N CYS A 36 6.94 5.55 0.33
CA CYS A 36 7.85 5.76 1.47
C CYS A 36 7.11 6.18 2.73
N HIS A 37 6.14 7.12 2.61
CA HIS A 37 5.32 7.54 3.74
C HIS A 37 4.49 6.39 4.30
N THR A 38 3.78 5.63 3.45
CA THR A 38 2.97 4.50 3.91
C THR A 38 3.86 3.45 4.57
N TYR A 39 4.96 3.08 3.93
CA TYR A 39 5.88 2.08 4.43
C TYR A 39 6.50 2.48 5.78
N GLY A 40 7.02 3.71 5.88
CA GLY A 40 7.71 4.18 7.08
C GLY A 40 6.78 4.49 8.26
N LEU A 41 5.63 5.13 8.00
CA LEU A 41 4.70 5.52 9.07
C LEU A 41 4.03 4.31 9.72
N ASN A 42 3.73 3.26 8.97
CA ASN A 42 3.07 2.07 9.52
C ASN A 42 3.88 1.35 10.60
N PHE A 43 5.17 1.62 10.76
CA PHE A 43 5.96 1.09 11.88
C PHE A 43 5.52 1.64 13.25
N PHE A 44 4.95 2.83 13.30
CA PHE A 44 4.65 3.50 14.58
C PHE A 44 3.41 4.41 14.58
N LEU A 45 2.88 4.76 13.41
CA LEU A 45 1.73 5.66 13.28
C LEU A 45 0.81 5.19 12.14
N PRO A 46 0.03 4.12 12.36
CA PRO A 46 -0.77 3.51 11.29
C PRO A 46 -1.95 4.37 10.83
N LEU A 47 -2.48 5.26 11.69
CA LEU A 47 -3.60 6.12 11.34
C LEU A 47 -3.12 7.38 10.62
N HIS A 48 -2.96 7.28 9.32
CA HIS A 48 -2.54 8.41 8.48
C HIS A 48 -3.24 8.40 7.12
N GLY A 49 -3.13 9.51 6.39
CA GLY A 49 -3.77 9.67 5.09
C GLY A 49 -3.14 10.73 4.22
N THR A 50 -3.50 10.70 2.94
CA THR A 50 -3.14 11.67 1.92
C THR A 50 -4.22 11.75 0.84
N GLY A 51 -3.98 12.53 -0.23
CA GLY A 51 -4.84 12.58 -1.40
C GLY A 51 -4.34 11.69 -2.53
N SER A 52 -5.26 11.27 -3.41
CA SER A 52 -4.98 10.64 -4.69
C SER A 52 -5.43 11.56 -5.83
N LEU A 53 -4.52 11.82 -6.78
CA LEU A 53 -4.79 12.61 -7.99
C LEU A 53 -5.08 11.73 -9.20
N GLN A 54 -4.50 10.54 -9.24
CA GLN A 54 -4.52 9.63 -10.38
C GLN A 54 -5.33 8.38 -10.07
N THR A 55 -5.85 7.76 -11.12
CA THR A 55 -6.64 6.53 -11.04
C THR A 55 -5.91 5.31 -11.60
N ASP A 56 -4.69 5.48 -12.12
CA ASP A 56 -3.87 4.32 -12.48
C ASP A 56 -3.48 3.51 -11.23
N PRO A 57 -3.32 2.18 -11.34
CA PRO A 57 -3.10 1.33 -10.18
C PRO A 57 -1.88 1.71 -9.35
N TYR A 58 -0.77 2.07 -10.00
CA TYR A 58 0.47 2.39 -9.32
C TYR A 58 0.34 3.64 -8.44
N SER A 59 -0.10 4.76 -9.03
CA SER A 59 -0.26 6.03 -8.31
C SER A 59 -1.35 5.94 -7.26
N PHE A 60 -2.48 5.30 -7.59
CA PHE A 60 -3.58 5.12 -6.65
C PHE A 60 -3.16 4.30 -5.42
N ARG A 61 -2.60 3.10 -5.62
CA ARG A 61 -2.17 2.21 -4.53
C ARG A 61 -1.06 2.82 -3.68
N SER A 62 -0.20 3.65 -4.29
CA SER A 62 0.83 4.40 -3.56
C SER A 62 0.24 5.37 -2.53
N SER A 63 -0.96 5.91 -2.79
CA SER A 63 -1.66 6.85 -1.92
C SER A 63 -2.48 6.16 -0.82
N VAL A 64 -2.80 4.88 -0.96
CA VAL A 64 -3.70 4.17 -0.05
C VAL A 64 -3.10 4.03 1.35
N SER A 65 -3.95 4.28 2.34
CA SER A 65 -3.69 4.08 3.76
C SER A 65 -5.04 4.06 4.50
N THR A 66 -5.08 4.27 5.81
CA THR A 66 -6.33 4.30 6.57
C THR A 66 -7.28 5.43 6.16
N ALA A 67 -6.73 6.56 5.67
CA ALA A 67 -7.52 7.69 5.18
C ALA A 67 -7.05 8.13 3.79
N LEU A 68 -8.00 8.40 2.90
CA LEU A 68 -7.72 8.82 1.53
C LEU A 68 -8.72 9.88 1.09
N ILE A 69 -8.23 10.97 0.51
CA ILE A 69 -9.05 11.98 -0.18
C ILE A 69 -8.92 11.77 -1.68
N TYR A 70 -10.06 11.72 -2.36
CA TYR A 70 -10.12 11.63 -3.82
C TYR A 70 -10.12 13.04 -4.38
N ASN A 71 -9.01 13.47 -4.97
CA ASN A 71 -8.87 14.77 -5.60
C ASN A 71 -8.89 14.66 -7.13
N TRP A 72 -9.81 13.85 -7.65
CA TRP A 72 -9.97 13.63 -9.07
C TRP A 72 -10.81 14.73 -9.70
N LYS A 73 -10.41 15.19 -10.89
CA LYS A 73 -11.13 16.19 -11.66
C LYS A 73 -12.32 15.55 -12.39
N ILE A 74 -13.39 15.32 -11.67
CA ILE A 74 -14.60 14.64 -12.20
C ILE A 74 -15.29 15.42 -13.35
N THR A 75 -15.01 16.71 -13.49
CA THR A 75 -15.51 17.56 -14.57
C THR A 75 -14.62 17.56 -15.80
N ASP A 76 -13.45 16.90 -15.75
CA ASP A 76 -12.58 16.74 -16.92
C ASP A 76 -13.24 15.80 -17.92
N LYS A 77 -13.29 16.23 -19.19
CA LYS A 77 -13.87 15.42 -20.29
C LYS A 77 -13.15 14.09 -20.51
N ASN A 78 -11.89 14.00 -20.07
CA ASN A 78 -11.08 12.79 -20.16
C ASN A 78 -11.15 11.93 -18.89
N ALA A 79 -11.90 12.36 -17.87
CA ALA A 79 -12.02 11.60 -16.64
C ALA A 79 -12.79 10.30 -16.86
N SER A 80 -12.19 9.19 -16.47
CA SER A 80 -12.81 7.88 -16.54
C SER A 80 -13.58 7.59 -15.25
N VAL A 81 -14.89 7.72 -15.29
CA VAL A 81 -15.76 7.33 -14.17
C VAL A 81 -15.58 5.84 -13.80
N TYR A 82 -15.35 5.01 -14.80
CA TYR A 82 -15.09 3.59 -14.59
C TYR A 82 -13.82 3.37 -13.72
N GLU A 83 -12.72 4.04 -14.06
CA GLU A 83 -11.49 3.93 -13.26
C GLU A 83 -11.65 4.48 -11.83
N MET A 84 -12.38 5.57 -11.67
CA MET A 84 -12.71 6.11 -10.35
C MET A 84 -13.52 5.11 -9.52
N GLN A 85 -14.54 4.49 -10.12
CA GLN A 85 -15.34 3.46 -9.46
C GLN A 85 -14.50 2.23 -9.09
N ARG A 86 -13.58 1.82 -9.96
CA ARG A 86 -12.63 0.73 -9.69
C ARG A 86 -11.78 1.05 -8.46
N CYS A 87 -11.19 2.24 -8.43
CA CYS A 87 -10.39 2.70 -7.29
C CYS A 87 -11.19 2.74 -5.98
N LEU A 88 -12.41 3.26 -6.03
CA LEU A 88 -13.30 3.29 -4.86
C LEU A 88 -13.60 1.88 -4.33
N LYS A 89 -13.94 0.97 -5.24
CA LYS A 89 -14.22 -0.43 -4.88
C LYS A 89 -12.99 -1.10 -4.27
N GLU A 90 -11.83 -0.95 -4.91
CA GLU A 90 -10.57 -1.49 -4.40
C GLU A 90 -10.25 -0.92 -3.00
N PHE A 91 -10.36 0.40 -2.81
CA PHE A 91 -10.12 1.02 -1.51
C PHE A 91 -11.04 0.48 -0.42
N HIS A 92 -12.33 0.33 -0.70
CA HIS A 92 -13.28 -0.24 0.27
C HIS A 92 -12.96 -1.69 0.62
N GLU A 93 -12.44 -2.46 -0.33
CA GLU A 93 -12.05 -3.86 -0.14
C GLU A 93 -10.79 -3.97 0.73
N ILE A 94 -9.76 -3.13 0.49
CA ILE A 94 -8.45 -3.26 1.15
C ILE A 94 -8.28 -2.39 2.40
N ARG A 95 -9.01 -1.27 2.52
CA ARG A 95 -8.88 -0.34 3.64
C ARG A 95 -8.98 -1.00 5.03
N PRO A 96 -9.89 -1.97 5.29
CA PRO A 96 -9.98 -2.60 6.60
C PRO A 96 -8.67 -3.21 7.08
N TYR A 97 -7.83 -3.70 6.19
CA TYR A 97 -6.54 -4.28 6.55
C TYR A 97 -5.52 -3.25 7.03
N TYR A 98 -5.65 -1.98 6.65
CA TYR A 98 -4.73 -0.92 7.11
C TYR A 98 -4.91 -0.54 8.58
N TYR A 99 -5.87 -1.12 9.27
CA TYR A 99 -6.05 -1.00 10.73
C TYR A 99 -5.45 -2.18 11.50
N GLU A 100 -4.87 -3.15 10.80
CA GLU A 100 -4.43 -4.44 11.31
C GLU A 100 -2.90 -4.53 11.39
N ASP A 101 -2.36 -5.72 11.64
CA ASP A 101 -0.92 -5.93 11.79
C ASP A 101 -0.15 -5.61 10.51
N TYR A 102 0.92 -4.83 10.65
CA TYR A 102 1.81 -4.43 9.57
C TYR A 102 3.12 -5.20 9.60
N TYR A 103 3.53 -5.75 8.45
CA TYR A 103 4.81 -6.42 8.27
C TYR A 103 5.52 -5.90 7.01
N PRO A 104 6.72 -5.26 7.15
CA PRO A 104 7.54 -4.93 5.99
C PRO A 104 8.08 -6.22 5.35
N LEU A 105 8.00 -6.32 4.03
CA LEU A 105 8.47 -7.48 3.27
C LEU A 105 9.78 -7.21 2.53
N THR A 106 10.16 -5.94 2.38
CA THR A 106 11.45 -5.49 1.81
C THR A 106 12.25 -4.73 2.87
N GLY A 107 13.53 -4.49 2.59
CA GLY A 107 14.38 -3.72 3.50
C GLY A 107 13.97 -2.26 3.59
N THR A 108 14.43 -1.59 4.66
CA THR A 108 14.23 -0.15 4.88
C THR A 108 15.39 0.69 4.37
N GLU A 109 16.44 0.04 3.87
CA GLU A 109 17.63 0.72 3.36
C GLU A 109 17.29 1.52 2.10
N ASP A 110 17.50 2.83 2.18
CA ASP A 110 17.36 3.76 1.06
C ASP A 110 16.05 3.61 0.26
N MET A 111 14.92 3.69 0.95
CA MET A 111 13.58 3.62 0.35
C MET A 111 13.30 4.72 -0.70
N THR A 112 14.19 5.69 -0.84
CA THR A 112 14.04 6.79 -1.81
C THR A 112 14.51 6.44 -3.21
N ARG A 113 15.22 5.31 -3.38
CA ARG A 113 15.75 4.88 -4.69
C ARG A 113 14.64 4.45 -5.63
N ASP A 114 14.82 4.73 -6.92
CA ASP A 114 13.92 4.35 -8.01
C ASP A 114 14.18 2.96 -8.60
N ASN A 115 15.25 2.29 -8.18
CA ASN A 115 15.68 0.98 -8.68
C ASN A 115 15.37 -0.19 -7.74
N ILE A 116 14.45 0.02 -6.80
CA ILE A 116 14.06 -0.99 -5.79
C ILE A 116 12.66 -1.52 -6.01
N TRP A 117 12.36 -2.59 -5.28
CA TRP A 117 11.01 -2.98 -4.92
C TRP A 117 10.69 -2.49 -3.52
N LEU A 118 9.44 -2.10 -3.30
CA LEU A 118 8.89 -1.83 -1.99
C LEU A 118 7.66 -2.71 -1.79
N ALA A 119 7.67 -3.53 -0.76
CA ALA A 119 6.54 -4.42 -0.48
C ALA A 119 6.27 -4.54 1.02
N TYR A 120 5.00 -4.65 1.38
CA TYR A 120 4.54 -4.87 2.73
C TYR A 120 3.29 -5.73 2.77
N GLN A 121 3.01 -6.28 3.92
CA GLN A 121 1.84 -7.09 4.24
C GLN A 121 1.04 -6.40 5.34
N MET A 122 -0.28 -6.44 5.21
CA MET A 122 -1.21 -6.24 6.31
C MET A 122 -1.89 -7.57 6.61
N HIS A 123 -1.94 -7.96 7.88
CA HIS A 123 -2.53 -9.22 8.31
C HIS A 123 -3.57 -8.97 9.39
N ARG A 124 -4.73 -9.57 9.22
CA ARG A 124 -5.83 -9.52 10.18
C ARG A 124 -5.94 -10.86 10.92
N PRO A 125 -5.46 -10.91 12.19
CA PRO A 125 -5.43 -12.17 12.93
C PRO A 125 -6.81 -12.75 13.23
N SER A 126 -7.85 -11.92 13.31
CA SER A 126 -9.20 -12.34 13.73
C SER A 126 -9.85 -13.35 12.78
N ASP A 127 -9.50 -13.31 11.50
CA ASP A 127 -10.00 -14.24 10.47
C ASP A 127 -8.88 -14.84 9.61
N ASP A 128 -7.62 -14.60 10.02
CA ASP A 128 -6.42 -15.13 9.36
C ASP A 128 -6.36 -14.77 7.87
N SER A 129 -6.70 -13.52 7.57
CA SER A 129 -6.67 -12.95 6.22
C SER A 129 -5.71 -11.77 6.12
N GLY A 130 -5.38 -11.34 4.89
CA GLY A 130 -4.48 -10.22 4.72
C GLY A 130 -4.37 -9.75 3.28
N ILE A 131 -3.59 -8.70 3.10
CA ILE A 131 -3.20 -8.18 1.79
C ILE A 131 -1.68 -8.05 1.69
N ILE A 132 -1.18 -8.18 0.47
CA ILE A 132 0.20 -7.88 0.10
C ILE A 132 0.14 -6.72 -0.88
N VAL A 133 0.88 -5.68 -0.59
CA VAL A 133 1.06 -4.55 -1.50
C VAL A 133 2.51 -4.50 -1.92
N ALA A 134 2.75 -4.48 -3.23
CA ALA A 134 4.10 -4.50 -3.79
C ALA A 134 4.22 -3.51 -4.94
N PHE A 135 5.33 -2.79 -4.98
CA PHE A 135 5.66 -1.83 -6.01
C PHE A 135 7.00 -2.18 -6.63
N ARG A 136 7.03 -2.31 -7.94
CA ARG A 136 8.25 -2.36 -8.72
C ARG A 136 8.51 -0.99 -9.32
N ARG A 137 9.51 -0.27 -8.79
CA ARG A 137 9.82 1.10 -9.21
C ARG A 137 10.45 1.15 -10.60
N THR A 138 10.46 2.36 -11.18
CA THR A 138 10.77 2.63 -12.59
C THR A 138 12.11 2.08 -13.04
N ALA A 139 13.18 2.21 -12.26
CA ALA A 139 14.51 1.75 -12.61
C ALA A 139 14.85 0.34 -12.12
N SER A 140 13.90 -0.35 -11.47
CA SER A 140 14.12 -1.72 -11.00
C SER A 140 14.27 -2.69 -12.18
N LYS A 141 15.40 -3.41 -12.21
CA LYS A 141 15.71 -4.41 -13.25
C LYS A 141 15.04 -5.76 -12.97
N ASP A 142 14.82 -6.07 -11.71
CA ASP A 142 14.30 -7.36 -11.30
C ASP A 142 12.79 -7.42 -11.51
N LYS A 143 12.34 -8.38 -12.30
CA LYS A 143 10.90 -8.63 -12.53
C LYS A 143 10.25 -9.42 -11.40
N LYS A 144 11.07 -10.00 -10.53
CA LYS A 144 10.63 -10.91 -9.47
C LYS A 144 11.44 -10.65 -8.20
N ILE A 145 10.73 -10.64 -7.08
CA ILE A 145 11.33 -10.77 -5.75
C ILE A 145 10.72 -11.97 -5.02
N THR A 146 11.35 -12.38 -3.95
CA THR A 146 10.83 -13.41 -3.06
C THR A 146 10.66 -12.83 -1.67
N VAL A 147 9.48 -12.98 -1.11
CA VAL A 147 9.14 -12.46 0.21
C VAL A 147 8.71 -13.60 1.15
N ARG A 148 8.63 -13.29 2.44
CA ARG A 148 8.16 -14.20 3.49
C ARG A 148 7.05 -13.50 4.25
N LEU A 149 5.86 -14.14 4.32
CA LEU A 149 4.76 -13.58 5.08
C LEU A 149 4.89 -13.91 6.56
N SER A 150 4.36 -13.00 7.38
CA SER A 150 4.26 -13.15 8.83
C SER A 150 2.81 -13.35 9.27
N GLY A 151 2.59 -13.90 10.46
CA GLY A 151 1.25 -14.14 11.00
C GLY A 151 0.47 -15.29 10.36
N VAL A 152 1.02 -15.94 9.36
CA VAL A 152 0.41 -17.05 8.60
C VAL A 152 0.67 -18.37 9.32
N ASP A 153 -0.37 -19.21 9.45
CA ASP A 153 -0.26 -20.56 10.00
C ASP A 153 0.35 -21.52 8.96
N PRO A 154 1.54 -22.10 9.19
CA PRO A 154 2.20 -22.96 8.22
C PRO A 154 1.40 -24.20 7.80
N GLU A 155 0.50 -24.67 8.66
CA GLU A 155 -0.26 -25.92 8.43
C GLU A 155 -1.56 -25.69 7.65
N LYS A 156 -2.01 -24.45 7.49
CA LYS A 156 -3.21 -24.12 6.75
C LYS A 156 -2.96 -23.91 5.26
N TYR A 157 -4.06 -23.88 4.49
CA TYR A 157 -4.07 -23.50 3.09
C TYR A 157 -4.71 -22.13 2.91
N TYR A 158 -4.10 -21.33 2.05
CA TYR A 158 -4.52 -19.95 1.77
C TYR A 158 -4.78 -19.77 0.27
N THR A 159 -5.86 -19.13 -0.06
CA THR A 159 -6.11 -18.67 -1.42
C THR A 159 -5.53 -17.28 -1.60
N VAL A 160 -4.51 -17.15 -2.42
CA VAL A 160 -3.90 -15.86 -2.79
C VAL A 160 -4.50 -15.43 -4.13
N THR A 161 -5.15 -14.27 -4.14
CA THR A 161 -5.80 -13.71 -5.33
C THR A 161 -5.08 -12.45 -5.78
N ASP A 162 -4.68 -12.43 -7.04
CA ASP A 162 -4.16 -11.23 -7.68
C ASP A 162 -5.31 -10.25 -7.96
N MET A 163 -5.18 -9.01 -7.49
CA MET A 163 -6.25 -8.01 -7.54
C MET A 163 -6.54 -7.52 -8.96
N ASP A 164 -5.56 -7.50 -9.84
CA ASP A 164 -5.72 -7.01 -11.20
C ASP A 164 -6.29 -8.08 -12.14
N SER A 165 -5.70 -9.26 -12.13
CA SER A 165 -6.16 -10.38 -12.99
C SER A 165 -7.32 -11.16 -12.41
N ARG A 166 -7.60 -11.02 -11.10
CA ARG A 166 -8.56 -11.84 -10.34
C ARG A 166 -8.27 -13.34 -10.38
N GLN A 167 -7.06 -13.70 -10.75
CA GLN A 167 -6.63 -15.10 -10.69
C GLN A 167 -6.24 -15.48 -9.27
N SER A 168 -6.65 -16.69 -8.87
CA SER A 168 -6.38 -17.21 -7.54
C SER A 168 -5.51 -18.44 -7.62
N LYS A 169 -4.61 -18.58 -6.64
CA LYS A 169 -3.79 -19.77 -6.45
C LYS A 169 -3.79 -20.18 -4.99
N ILE A 170 -3.84 -21.48 -4.74
CA ILE A 170 -3.78 -22.03 -3.39
C ILE A 170 -2.32 -22.31 -3.03
N TYR A 171 -1.92 -21.87 -1.84
CA TYR A 171 -0.62 -22.12 -1.25
C TYR A 171 -0.80 -22.78 0.13
N GLN A 172 0.12 -23.63 0.51
CA GLN A 172 0.26 -24.00 1.91
C GLN A 172 0.93 -22.85 2.67
N GLY A 173 0.54 -22.61 3.92
CA GLY A 173 1.12 -21.53 4.72
C GLY A 173 2.64 -21.62 4.86
N LYS A 174 3.19 -22.84 4.90
CA LYS A 174 4.63 -23.09 4.86
C LYS A 174 5.32 -22.50 3.62
N GLU A 175 4.67 -22.50 2.45
CA GLU A 175 5.21 -21.86 1.25
C GLU A 175 5.20 -20.35 1.39
N LEU A 176 4.11 -19.78 1.94
CA LEU A 176 3.96 -18.34 2.17
C LEU A 176 4.98 -17.79 3.17
N THR A 177 5.27 -18.55 4.23
CA THR A 177 6.23 -18.15 5.26
C THR A 177 7.70 -18.38 4.86
N SER A 178 7.95 -19.16 3.81
CA SER A 178 9.31 -19.45 3.34
C SER A 178 9.70 -18.65 2.10
N GLN A 179 8.94 -18.73 1.02
CA GLN A 179 9.33 -18.20 -0.29
C GLN A 179 8.11 -17.91 -1.18
N LEU A 180 7.42 -16.80 -0.96
CA LEU A 180 6.38 -16.34 -1.88
C LEU A 180 7.01 -15.49 -3.00
N PRO A 181 6.92 -15.92 -4.28
CA PRO A 181 7.37 -15.09 -5.39
C PRO A 181 6.34 -14.00 -5.71
N LEU A 182 6.78 -12.75 -5.78
CA LEU A 182 6.02 -11.63 -6.34
C LEU A 182 6.61 -11.29 -7.71
N ILE A 183 5.76 -11.20 -8.73
CA ILE A 183 6.18 -10.98 -10.13
C ILE A 183 5.40 -9.79 -10.68
N LEU A 184 6.14 -8.77 -11.14
CA LEU A 184 5.60 -7.63 -11.87
C LEU A 184 6.42 -7.49 -13.17
N GLU A 185 5.80 -7.79 -14.29
CA GLU A 185 6.51 -7.85 -15.59
C GLU A 185 7.02 -6.50 -16.06
N LYS A 186 6.28 -5.44 -15.77
CA LYS A 186 6.64 -4.07 -16.15
C LYS A 186 7.20 -3.30 -14.95
N PRO A 187 8.20 -2.42 -15.15
CA PRO A 187 8.55 -1.43 -14.14
C PRO A 187 7.40 -0.42 -13.96
N HIS A 188 7.43 0.34 -12.88
CA HIS A 188 6.38 1.28 -12.51
C HIS A 188 5.01 0.59 -12.44
N SER A 189 4.92 -0.48 -11.65
CA SER A 189 3.71 -1.30 -11.47
C SER A 189 3.55 -1.77 -10.02
N SER A 190 2.34 -2.12 -9.68
CA SER A 190 1.96 -2.55 -8.33
C SER A 190 1.00 -3.73 -8.36
#